data_4ddfe9fb7d6f032d330f47be6989c20e
#
_entry.id   4ddfe9fb7d6f032d330f47be6989c20e
#
_cell.length_a   1.000
_cell.length_b   1.000
_cell.length_c   1.000
_cell.angle_alpha   90.00
_cell.angle_beta   90.00
_cell.angle_gamma   90.00
#
_symmetry.space_group_name_H-M   'P 1'
#
loop_
_entity.id
_entity.type
_entity.pdbx_description
1 polymer ?
#
loop_
_entity_poly.entity_id
_entity_poly.type
_entity_poly.pdbx_seq_one_letter_code
_entity_poly.pdbx_strand_id
1 'polypeptide(L)'
;SSFNVTDRPKALKKAKRLLAPGGWFACMWNHRDLSAPSEQRTEAVLREFFPDYRHGVRREDQGAFLARFESFEGLAYIEETQQVVQPIDDYIAAWKSVRNTYWDLAKEEGQALFARIESRLRAEHTTSLDLRYTTRLWMVRKRRGA
;
A
#
# COMPACT_ATOMS: atom_id res chain seq x y z
N SER A 1 5.69 -2.15 -3.54
CA SER A 1 5.15 -0.78 -3.34
C SER A 1 6.06 0.33 -3.85
N SER A 2 7.36 0.09 -3.99
CA SER A 2 8.31 1.11 -4.50
C SER A 2 8.03 1.57 -5.94
N PHE A 3 7.39 0.75 -6.75
CA PHE A 3 7.07 1.10 -8.15
C PHE A 3 6.21 2.37 -8.27
N ASN A 4 5.31 2.64 -7.31
CA ASN A 4 4.44 3.83 -7.32
C ASN A 4 5.17 5.15 -7.06
N VAL A 5 6.31 5.09 -6.37
CA VAL A 5 7.11 6.28 -6.01
C VAL A 5 8.30 6.50 -6.93
N THR A 6 8.42 5.67 -7.98
CA THR A 6 9.45 5.80 -9.01
C THR A 6 8.88 6.44 -10.28
N ASP A 7 9.75 6.90 -11.17
CA ASP A 7 9.38 7.18 -12.56
C ASP A 7 9.07 5.83 -13.24
N ARG A 8 7.78 5.45 -13.24
CA ARG A 8 7.31 4.16 -13.74
C ARG A 8 7.74 3.86 -15.18
N PRO A 9 7.64 4.81 -16.14
CA PRO A 9 8.16 4.62 -17.48
C PRO A 9 9.65 4.28 -17.52
N LYS A 10 10.48 5.00 -16.78
CA LYS A 10 11.92 4.71 -16.70
C LYS A 10 12.19 3.36 -16.05
N ALA A 11 11.44 3.02 -14.99
CA ALA A 11 11.56 1.73 -14.32
C ALA A 11 11.26 0.56 -15.28
N LEU A 12 10.18 0.66 -16.09
CA LEU A 12 9.84 -0.36 -17.09
C LEU A 12 10.86 -0.43 -18.23
N LYS A 13 11.36 0.70 -18.72
CA LYS A 13 12.48 0.71 -19.70
C LYS A 13 13.71 0.01 -19.16
N LYS A 14 14.05 0.23 -17.88
CA LYS A 14 15.15 -0.46 -17.22
C LYS A 14 14.87 -1.95 -17.06
N ALA A 15 13.66 -2.32 -16.62
CA ALA A 15 13.24 -3.71 -16.51
C ALA A 15 13.34 -4.45 -17.86
N LYS A 16 12.86 -3.83 -18.96
CA LYS A 16 13.04 -4.37 -20.32
C LYS A 16 14.49 -4.71 -20.64
N ARG A 17 15.43 -3.83 -20.27
CA ARG A 17 16.87 -4.06 -20.56
C ARG A 17 17.46 -5.20 -19.74
N LEU A 18 17.00 -5.38 -18.51
CA LEU A 18 17.56 -6.35 -17.56
C LEU A 18 16.94 -7.74 -17.69
N LEU A 19 15.68 -7.82 -18.12
CA LEU A 19 14.97 -9.08 -18.29
C LEU A 19 15.46 -9.84 -19.53
N ALA A 20 15.63 -11.14 -19.40
CA ALA A 20 15.79 -12.04 -20.54
C ALA A 20 14.53 -11.99 -21.44
N PRO A 21 14.63 -12.33 -22.74
CA PRO A 21 13.45 -12.52 -23.60
C PRO A 21 12.45 -13.51 -22.97
N GLY A 22 11.19 -13.12 -22.85
CA GLY A 22 10.16 -13.90 -22.16
C GLY A 22 10.20 -13.83 -20.63
N GLY A 23 11.12 -13.06 -20.02
CA GLY A 23 11.16 -12.81 -18.58
C GLY A 23 10.00 -11.97 -18.10
N TRP A 24 9.64 -12.08 -16.82
CA TRP A 24 8.49 -11.42 -16.23
C TRP A 24 8.89 -10.20 -15.39
N PHE A 25 8.16 -9.11 -15.57
CA PHE A 25 8.12 -8.01 -14.62
C PHE A 25 6.88 -8.16 -13.74
N ALA A 26 7.05 -8.06 -12.44
CA ALA A 26 5.96 -8.16 -11.47
C ALA A 26 5.97 -6.97 -10.52
N CYS A 27 4.80 -6.46 -10.18
CA CYS A 27 4.62 -5.49 -9.13
C CYS A 27 3.50 -5.92 -8.19
N MET A 28 3.76 -5.84 -6.89
CA MET A 28 2.87 -6.35 -5.86
C MET A 28 2.63 -5.30 -4.79
N TRP A 29 1.40 -5.24 -4.33
CA TRP A 29 0.97 -4.44 -3.19
C TRP A 29 0.19 -5.27 -2.22
N ASN A 30 0.39 -4.98 -0.95
CA ASN A 30 -0.43 -5.47 0.13
C ASN A 30 -1.19 -4.28 0.74
N HIS A 31 -2.50 -4.31 0.69
CA HIS A 31 -3.36 -3.25 1.17
C HIS A 31 -4.21 -3.73 2.33
N ARG A 32 -4.32 -2.92 3.37
CA ARG A 32 -5.35 -3.12 4.39
C ARG A 32 -6.73 -2.86 3.78
N ASP A 33 -7.72 -3.63 4.21
CA ASP A 33 -9.11 -3.40 3.84
C ASP A 33 -9.65 -2.18 4.60
N LEU A 34 -9.82 -1.06 3.91
CA LEU A 34 -10.33 0.18 4.52
C LEU A 34 -11.78 0.09 4.97
N SER A 35 -12.52 -0.94 4.58
CA SER A 35 -13.85 -1.18 5.10
C SER A 35 -13.84 -1.83 6.49
N ALA A 36 -12.69 -2.35 6.92
CA ALA A 36 -12.53 -2.94 8.25
C ALA A 36 -12.74 -1.88 9.35
N PRO A 37 -13.46 -2.20 10.43
CA PRO A 37 -13.77 -1.22 11.48
C PRO A 37 -12.56 -0.53 12.09
N SER A 38 -11.46 -1.26 12.33
CA SER A 38 -10.21 -0.70 12.85
C SER A 38 -9.58 0.33 11.90
N GLU A 39 -9.61 0.05 10.58
CA GLU A 39 -9.11 0.98 9.57
C GLU A 39 -9.99 2.22 9.48
N GLN A 40 -11.32 2.07 9.53
CA GLN A 40 -12.24 3.20 9.51
C GLN A 40 -12.06 4.11 10.72
N ARG A 41 -11.82 3.53 11.92
CA ARG A 41 -11.54 4.33 13.13
C ARG A 41 -10.22 5.08 13.01
N THR A 42 -9.17 4.42 12.57
CA THR A 42 -7.87 5.06 12.36
C THR A 42 -7.99 6.19 11.34
N GLU A 43 -8.72 5.96 10.25
CA GLU A 43 -8.96 6.97 9.23
C GLU A 43 -9.80 8.15 9.76
N ALA A 44 -10.79 7.90 10.60
CA ALA A 44 -11.58 8.94 11.23
C ALA A 44 -10.69 9.86 12.08
N VAL A 45 -9.81 9.29 12.90
CA VAL A 45 -8.84 10.08 13.68
C VAL A 45 -7.87 10.86 12.76
N LEU A 46 -7.36 10.23 11.70
CA LEU A 46 -6.50 10.93 10.73
C LEU A 46 -7.19 12.15 10.13
N ARG A 47 -8.47 12.06 9.83
CA ARG A 47 -9.25 13.19 9.29
C ARG A 47 -9.63 14.24 10.34
N GLU A 48 -9.70 13.89 11.63
CA GLU A 48 -9.81 14.88 12.73
C GLU A 48 -8.59 15.83 12.73
N PHE A 49 -7.38 15.29 12.49
CA PHE A 49 -6.13 16.06 12.47
C PHE A 49 -5.83 16.65 11.08
N PHE A 50 -6.16 15.93 10.02
CA PHE A 50 -5.86 16.29 8.64
C PHE A 50 -7.13 16.12 7.78
N PRO A 51 -8.00 17.15 7.68
CA PRO A 51 -9.26 17.06 6.91
C PRO A 51 -9.07 16.65 5.44
N ASP A 52 -7.92 17.01 4.85
CA ASP A 52 -7.56 16.68 3.47
C ASP A 52 -6.85 15.33 3.32
N TYR A 53 -6.79 14.52 4.39
CA TYR A 53 -6.13 13.21 4.33
C TYR A 53 -6.73 12.34 3.25
N ARG A 54 -5.87 11.83 2.38
CA ARG A 54 -6.23 10.90 1.30
C ARG A 54 -5.25 9.74 1.27
N HIS A 55 -5.81 8.56 1.03
CA HIS A 55 -4.97 7.42 0.66
C HIS A 55 -4.28 7.72 -0.67
N GLY A 56 -2.97 7.55 -0.71
CA GLY A 56 -2.21 7.78 -1.93
C GLY A 56 -2.56 6.79 -3.06
N VAL A 57 -1.93 6.98 -4.21
CA VAL A 57 -2.10 6.20 -5.47
C VAL A 57 -1.85 4.68 -5.37
N ARG A 58 -1.63 4.15 -4.17
CA ARG A 58 -1.37 2.71 -3.93
C ARG A 58 -2.50 1.80 -4.39
N ARG A 59 -3.70 2.35 -4.62
CA ARG A 59 -4.90 1.61 -5.05
C ARG A 59 -5.17 1.71 -6.54
N GLU A 60 -4.34 2.44 -7.28
CA GLU A 60 -4.45 2.53 -8.73
C GLU A 60 -4.28 1.15 -9.37
N ASP A 61 -5.12 0.86 -10.34
CA ASP A 61 -4.97 -0.33 -11.20
C ASP A 61 -3.69 -0.19 -12.04
N GLN A 62 -2.72 -1.05 -11.76
CA GLN A 62 -1.46 -1.05 -12.50
C GLN A 62 -1.59 -1.75 -13.85
N GLY A 63 -2.63 -2.55 -14.06
CA GLY A 63 -2.85 -3.29 -15.29
C GLY A 63 -2.98 -2.36 -16.49
N ALA A 64 -3.83 -1.34 -16.37
CA ALA A 64 -4.01 -0.34 -17.42
C ALA A 64 -2.72 0.43 -17.77
N PHE A 65 -1.88 0.68 -16.76
CA PHE A 65 -0.58 1.31 -16.97
C PHE A 65 0.40 0.35 -17.66
N LEU A 66 0.52 -0.88 -17.19
CA LEU A 66 1.45 -1.88 -17.73
C LEU A 66 1.09 -2.28 -19.18
N ALA A 67 -0.20 -2.37 -19.49
CA ALA A 67 -0.69 -2.72 -20.83
C ALA A 67 -0.31 -1.71 -21.93
N ARG A 68 0.05 -0.47 -21.57
CA ARG A 68 0.47 0.57 -22.53
C ARG A 68 1.89 0.37 -23.08
N PHE A 69 2.69 -0.54 -22.50
CA PHE A 69 4.07 -0.73 -22.91
C PHE A 69 4.18 -1.88 -23.90
N GLU A 70 4.30 -1.56 -25.19
CA GLU A 70 4.40 -2.51 -26.30
C GLU A 70 5.50 -3.57 -26.15
N SER A 71 6.53 -3.26 -25.37
CA SER A 71 7.63 -4.19 -25.09
C SER A 71 7.23 -5.37 -24.20
N PHE A 72 6.04 -5.30 -23.60
CA PHE A 72 5.49 -6.33 -22.73
C PHE A 72 4.19 -6.88 -23.28
N GLU A 73 3.84 -8.07 -22.87
CA GLU A 73 2.62 -8.79 -23.26
C GLU A 73 2.12 -9.69 -22.12
N GLY A 74 0.95 -10.27 -22.28
CA GLY A 74 0.46 -11.30 -21.35
C GLY A 74 0.26 -10.76 -19.93
N LEU A 75 -0.53 -9.67 -19.79
CA LEU A 75 -0.91 -9.15 -18.49
C LEU A 75 -1.64 -10.25 -17.68
N ALA A 76 -1.08 -10.58 -16.52
CA ALA A 76 -1.73 -11.42 -15.52
C ALA A 76 -1.98 -10.59 -14.26
N TYR A 77 -3.13 -10.85 -13.62
CA TYR A 77 -3.53 -10.25 -12.37
C TYR A 77 -3.95 -11.33 -11.38
N ILE A 78 -3.46 -11.25 -10.17
CA ILE A 78 -3.82 -12.13 -9.06
C ILE A 78 -4.19 -11.25 -7.88
N GLU A 79 -5.29 -11.57 -7.23
CA GLU A 79 -5.72 -10.92 -6.00
C GLU A 79 -6.07 -12.00 -4.98
N GLU A 80 -5.58 -11.83 -3.76
CA GLU A 80 -5.85 -12.73 -2.63
C GLU A 80 -6.06 -11.91 -1.37
N THR A 81 -7.06 -12.31 -0.58
CA THR A 81 -7.38 -11.67 0.70
C THR A 81 -7.06 -12.61 1.84
N GLN A 82 -6.34 -12.10 2.85
CA GLN A 82 -5.98 -12.84 4.05
C GLN A 82 -6.37 -12.08 5.32
N GLN A 83 -6.72 -12.82 6.36
CA GLN A 83 -6.92 -12.27 7.70
C GLN A 83 -5.66 -12.44 8.52
N VAL A 84 -5.32 -11.39 9.29
CA VAL A 84 -4.14 -11.35 10.16
C VAL A 84 -4.54 -10.79 11.50
N VAL A 85 -4.27 -11.51 12.56
CA VAL A 85 -4.36 -10.99 13.94
C VAL A 85 -3.06 -10.26 14.23
N GLN A 86 -3.15 -8.97 14.52
CA GLN A 86 -1.98 -8.13 14.78
C GLN A 86 -2.11 -7.44 16.15
N PRO A 87 -1.08 -7.47 17.00
CA PRO A 87 -1.04 -6.66 18.22
C PRO A 87 -1.26 -5.18 17.90
N ILE A 88 -1.98 -4.47 18.77
CA ILE A 88 -2.25 -3.03 18.59
C ILE A 88 -0.94 -2.23 18.47
N ASP A 89 0.05 -2.57 19.29
CA ASP A 89 1.35 -1.88 19.27
C ASP A 89 2.06 -2.02 17.92
N ASP A 90 2.04 -3.22 17.35
CA ASP A 90 2.62 -3.48 16.02
C ASP A 90 1.85 -2.74 14.91
N TYR A 91 0.53 -2.68 15.04
CA TYR A 91 -0.32 -1.92 14.11
C TYR A 91 0.01 -0.42 14.16
N ILE A 92 0.14 0.15 15.36
CA ILE A 92 0.49 1.56 15.55
C ILE A 92 1.92 1.82 15.06
N ALA A 93 2.86 0.94 15.37
CA ALA A 93 4.24 1.05 14.90
C ALA A 93 4.32 1.03 13.36
N ALA A 94 3.52 0.16 12.71
CA ALA A 94 3.43 0.11 11.26
C ALA A 94 2.89 1.43 10.68
N TRP A 95 1.89 2.05 11.29
CA TRP A 95 1.39 3.36 10.88
C TRP A 95 2.42 4.47 11.08
N LYS A 96 3.10 4.50 12.24
CA LYS A 96 4.19 5.44 12.52
C LYS A 96 5.33 5.36 11.49
N SER A 97 5.59 4.17 10.95
CA SER A 97 6.63 3.94 9.94
C SER A 97 6.25 4.40 8.52
N VAL A 98 4.98 4.74 8.27
CA VAL A 98 4.53 5.19 6.94
C VAL A 98 5.17 6.54 6.61
N ARG A 99 5.98 6.56 5.55
CA ARG A 99 6.50 7.81 4.99
C ARG A 99 5.37 8.58 4.32
N ASN A 100 5.11 9.78 4.80
CA ASN A 100 4.00 10.63 4.35
C ASN A 100 4.33 12.12 4.53
N THR A 101 3.40 12.99 4.14
CA THR A 101 3.50 14.45 4.26
C THR A 101 2.57 15.04 5.33
N TYR A 102 1.78 14.19 6.00
CA TYR A 102 0.75 14.67 6.95
C TYR A 102 1.29 14.83 8.36
N TRP A 103 2.04 13.85 8.88
CA TRP A 103 2.53 13.88 10.26
C TRP A 103 4.04 13.74 10.36
N ASP A 104 4.57 14.37 11.37
CA ASP A 104 5.97 14.27 11.80
C ASP A 104 5.98 13.85 13.27
N LEU A 105 6.56 12.71 13.58
CA LEU A 105 6.60 12.17 14.95
C LEU A 105 7.51 13.00 15.89
N ALA A 106 8.37 13.85 15.36
CA ALA A 106 9.15 14.78 16.15
C ALA A 106 8.31 15.97 16.68
N LYS A 107 7.12 16.17 16.13
CA LYS A 107 6.21 17.26 16.51
C LYS A 107 5.14 16.77 17.47
N GLU A 108 4.70 17.66 18.35
CA GLU A 108 3.65 17.38 19.34
C GLU A 108 2.35 16.92 18.67
N GLU A 109 1.96 17.53 17.56
CA GLU A 109 0.77 17.15 16.79
C GLU A 109 0.83 15.69 16.30
N GLY A 110 1.99 15.24 15.79
CA GLY A 110 2.19 13.84 15.38
C GLY A 110 2.12 12.86 16.55
N GLN A 111 2.64 13.26 17.73
CA GLN A 111 2.54 12.46 18.94
C GLN A 111 1.09 12.38 19.43
N ALA A 112 0.36 13.50 19.45
CA ALA A 112 -1.05 13.58 19.84
C ALA A 112 -1.94 12.74 18.90
N LEU A 113 -1.69 12.79 17.60
CA LEU A 113 -2.37 11.94 16.62
C LEU A 113 -2.29 10.46 17.01
N PHE A 114 -1.09 9.95 17.24
CA PHE A 114 -0.92 8.52 17.53
C PHE A 114 -1.41 8.13 18.91
N ALA A 115 -1.32 9.01 19.90
CA ALA A 115 -1.96 8.81 21.19
C ALA A 115 -3.50 8.72 21.06
N ARG A 116 -4.09 9.53 20.19
CA ARG A 116 -5.53 9.50 19.91
C ARG A 116 -5.95 8.22 19.18
N ILE A 117 -5.18 7.78 18.18
CA ILE A 117 -5.44 6.51 17.47
C ILE A 117 -5.38 5.35 18.46
N GLU A 118 -4.32 5.29 19.27
CA GLU A 118 -4.14 4.24 20.29
C GLU A 118 -5.31 4.20 21.26
N SER A 119 -5.68 5.34 21.84
CA SER A 119 -6.80 5.45 22.76
C SER A 119 -8.12 4.92 22.16
N ARG A 120 -8.40 5.27 20.89
CA ARG A 120 -9.60 4.80 20.22
C ARG A 120 -9.60 3.30 19.96
N LEU A 121 -8.46 2.74 19.55
CA LEU A 121 -8.36 1.31 19.32
C LEU A 121 -8.45 0.49 20.60
N ARG A 122 -7.77 0.92 21.66
CA ARG A 122 -7.79 0.21 22.95
C ARG A 122 -9.14 0.29 23.68
N ALA A 123 -9.96 1.31 23.39
CA ALA A 123 -11.30 1.40 23.95
C ALA A 123 -12.22 0.25 23.51
N GLU A 124 -11.94 -0.36 22.36
CA GLU A 124 -12.78 -1.43 21.78
C GLU A 124 -12.04 -2.78 21.67
N HIS A 125 -10.72 -2.77 21.73
CA HIS A 125 -9.87 -3.95 21.62
C HIS A 125 -8.84 -3.97 22.74
N THR A 126 -8.68 -5.08 23.41
CA THR A 126 -7.77 -5.14 24.55
C THR A 126 -6.31 -5.24 24.15
N THR A 127 -5.97 -6.09 23.18
CA THR A 127 -4.56 -6.39 22.83
C THR A 127 -4.27 -6.49 21.33
N SER A 128 -5.24 -6.90 20.53
CA SER A 128 -5.03 -7.20 19.11
C SER A 128 -6.20 -6.77 18.22
N LEU A 129 -5.94 -6.66 16.94
CA LEU A 129 -6.88 -6.31 15.89
C LEU A 129 -6.95 -7.44 14.86
N ASP A 130 -8.17 -7.75 14.42
CA ASP A 130 -8.39 -8.56 13.23
C ASP A 130 -8.32 -7.66 11.99
N LEU A 131 -7.25 -7.81 11.22
CA LEU A 131 -7.01 -7.04 10.02
C LEU A 131 -7.22 -7.92 8.79
N ARG A 132 -7.80 -7.32 7.76
CA ARG A 132 -7.91 -7.92 6.45
C ARG A 132 -6.97 -7.22 5.49
N TYR A 133 -6.12 -8.00 4.83
CA TYR A 133 -5.22 -7.52 3.79
C TYR A 133 -5.62 -8.11 2.46
N THR A 134 -5.60 -7.27 1.43
CA THR A 134 -5.71 -7.71 0.04
C THR A 134 -4.36 -7.53 -0.64
N THR A 135 -3.75 -8.64 -1.04
CA THR A 135 -2.55 -8.66 -1.85
C THR A 135 -2.94 -8.65 -3.33
N ARG A 136 -2.39 -7.71 -4.08
CA ARG A 136 -2.60 -7.57 -5.52
C ARG A 136 -1.28 -7.68 -6.24
N LEU A 137 -1.23 -8.53 -7.24
CA LEU A 137 -0.06 -8.80 -8.07
C LEU A 137 -0.42 -8.59 -9.54
N TRP A 138 0.29 -7.70 -10.21
CA TRP A 138 0.24 -7.53 -11.65
C TRP A 138 1.55 -8.00 -12.26
N MET A 139 1.48 -8.77 -13.33
CA MET A 139 2.64 -9.29 -14.04
C MET A 139 2.48 -9.08 -15.54
N VAL A 140 3.59 -8.73 -16.20
CA VAL A 140 3.69 -8.66 -17.66
C VAL A 140 4.97 -9.36 -18.12
N ARG A 141 4.90 -10.03 -19.26
CA ARG A 141 6.03 -10.76 -19.83
C ARG A 141 6.72 -9.91 -20.91
N LYS A 142 8.05 -9.84 -20.88
CA LYS A 142 8.82 -9.21 -21.94
C LYS A 142 8.64 -9.99 -23.24
N ARG A 143 8.28 -9.29 -24.33
CA ARG A 143 8.20 -9.90 -25.67
C ARG A 143 9.57 -10.47 -26.09
N ARG A 144 9.57 -11.59 -26.79
CA ARG A 144 10.82 -12.26 -27.20
C ARG A 144 11.60 -11.47 -28.25
N GLY A 145 10.95 -10.61 -29.01
CA GLY A 145 11.56 -9.76 -30.05
C GLY A 145 11.71 -8.28 -29.68
N ALA A 146 11.53 -7.92 -28.39
CA ALA A 146 11.53 -6.51 -27.94
C ALA A 146 12.84 -6.08 -27.27
#